data_97029110f818a812f59334cbc59764a5
#
_entry.id   97029110f818a812f59334cbc59764a5
#
_cell.length_a   1.000
_cell.length_b   1.000
_cell.length_c   1.000
_cell.angle_alpha   90.00
_cell.angle_beta   90.00
_cell.angle_gamma   90.00
#
_symmetry.space_group_name_H-M   'P 1'
#
loop_
_entity.id
_entity.type
_entity.pdbx_description
1 polymer ?
#
loop_
_entity_poly.entity_id
_entity_poly.type
_entity_poly.pdbx_seq_one_letter_code
_entity_poly.pdbx_strand_id
1 'polypeptide(L)'
;MLLGALPTRADLIYVLNSTDPSIVKIDSRTGEEVHRIEGLREVHHLVLSPDGKELLIADSVGNEILFVEPATGAVLRRERISNPYHLDFSPDGRLLVIASLRRGQVDIYDAKGPRLLERIRAGNKPSHIAFSPDSRFAYITIQGDGTVMAIDLQERRIVWQANVGPEPAGILWHRGRLIVGIMGRDHFAVLNPETRQVESTIRVGRGAHTIFPSPDGKTLWATSRVQSRIAEIEPDTLQVRRIHEVPGGPDCLAFGPDGTVWATLRWAGRIARLDPASGEVSTIRVGRSPHGVFVQPRTAQ
;
A
#
# COMPACT_ATOMS: atom_id res chain seq x y z
N MET A 1 -44.25 -9.44 -10.08
CA MET A 1 -43.06 -10.29 -10.00
C MET A 1 -41.89 -9.43 -9.55
N LEU A 2 -41.55 -9.48 -8.27
CA LEU A 2 -40.34 -8.86 -7.74
C LEU A 2 -39.16 -9.74 -8.15
N LEU A 3 -38.38 -9.29 -9.09
CA LEU A 3 -37.02 -9.84 -9.33
C LEU A 3 -36.20 -9.59 -8.06
N GLY A 4 -36.11 -10.59 -7.20
CA GLY A 4 -35.18 -10.56 -6.08
C GLY A 4 -33.79 -10.41 -6.63
N ALA A 5 -33.12 -9.30 -6.29
CA ALA A 5 -31.72 -9.15 -6.56
C ALA A 5 -30.99 -10.36 -5.95
N LEU A 6 -30.29 -11.12 -6.77
CA LEU A 6 -29.40 -12.18 -6.29
C LEU A 6 -28.47 -11.54 -5.25
N PRO A 7 -28.30 -12.18 -4.08
CA PRO A 7 -27.40 -11.63 -3.06
C PRO A 7 -26.00 -11.47 -3.69
N THR A 8 -25.55 -10.24 -3.85
CA THR A 8 -24.20 -9.95 -4.27
C THR A 8 -23.25 -10.64 -3.30
N ARG A 9 -22.43 -11.53 -3.83
CA ARG A 9 -21.51 -12.35 -3.03
C ARG A 9 -20.50 -11.40 -2.37
N ALA A 10 -20.34 -11.50 -1.05
CA ALA A 10 -19.44 -10.63 -0.30
C ALA A 10 -18.00 -10.74 -0.78
N ASP A 11 -17.29 -9.61 -0.85
CA ASP A 11 -15.86 -9.58 -1.11
C ASP A 11 -15.08 -10.17 0.06
N LEU A 12 -13.86 -10.59 -0.20
CA LEU A 12 -12.94 -11.06 0.83
C LEU A 12 -11.88 -10.01 1.10
N ILE A 13 -11.68 -9.69 2.35
CA ILE A 13 -10.71 -8.68 2.77
C ILE A 13 -9.55 -9.34 3.49
N TYR A 14 -8.35 -9.19 2.96
CA TYR A 14 -7.12 -9.59 3.62
C TYR A 14 -6.56 -8.44 4.43
N VAL A 15 -6.25 -8.69 5.70
CA VAL A 15 -5.65 -7.72 6.62
C VAL A 15 -4.39 -8.32 7.24
N LEU A 16 -3.29 -7.61 7.13
CA LEU A 16 -2.00 -8.00 7.67
C LEU A 16 -1.78 -7.36 9.03
N ASN A 17 -1.63 -8.16 10.09
CA ASN A 17 -1.36 -7.71 11.45
C ASN A 17 0.14 -7.83 11.76
N SER A 18 0.84 -6.70 11.96
CA SER A 18 2.31 -6.70 12.07
C SER A 18 2.82 -7.09 13.45
N THR A 19 2.15 -6.70 14.54
CA THR A 19 2.61 -6.95 15.93
C THR A 19 2.01 -8.22 16.53
N ASP A 20 0.90 -8.68 15.98
CA ASP A 20 0.29 -10.00 16.22
C ASP A 20 0.35 -10.74 14.87
N PRO A 21 1.55 -11.29 14.51
CA PRO A 21 1.86 -11.61 13.13
C PRO A 21 0.92 -12.64 12.54
N SER A 22 -0.11 -12.17 11.88
CA SER A 22 -1.15 -12.97 11.25
C SER A 22 -1.71 -12.27 10.02
N ILE A 23 -2.30 -13.06 9.12
CA ILE A 23 -3.09 -12.56 8.00
C ILE A 23 -4.52 -13.03 8.24
N VAL A 24 -5.43 -12.07 8.39
CA VAL A 24 -6.85 -12.35 8.61
C VAL A 24 -7.60 -12.12 7.32
N LYS A 25 -8.49 -13.03 6.97
CA LYS A 25 -9.40 -12.93 5.84
C LYS A 25 -10.83 -12.78 6.36
N ILE A 26 -11.49 -11.71 5.95
CA ILE A 26 -12.81 -11.30 6.45
C ILE A 26 -13.83 -11.33 5.30
N ASP A 27 -15.05 -11.76 5.59
CA ASP A 27 -16.20 -11.54 4.73
C ASP A 27 -16.65 -10.07 4.90
N SER A 28 -16.67 -9.30 3.81
CA SER A 28 -16.97 -7.85 3.86
C SER A 28 -18.38 -7.52 4.31
N ARG A 29 -19.33 -8.45 4.14
CA ARG A 29 -20.75 -8.25 4.46
C ARG A 29 -21.05 -8.56 5.92
N THR A 30 -20.53 -9.67 6.45
CA THR A 30 -20.80 -10.10 7.83
C THR A 30 -19.78 -9.53 8.83
N GLY A 31 -18.60 -9.17 8.36
CA GLY A 31 -17.47 -8.79 9.20
C GLY A 31 -16.82 -9.97 9.92
N GLU A 32 -17.22 -11.20 9.59
CA GLU A 32 -16.70 -12.40 10.21
C GLU A 32 -15.36 -12.81 9.62
N GLU A 33 -14.46 -13.28 10.47
CA GLU A 33 -13.22 -13.90 10.06
C GLU A 33 -13.53 -15.28 9.44
N VAL A 34 -13.14 -15.47 8.18
CA VAL A 34 -13.37 -16.72 7.44
C VAL A 34 -12.09 -17.56 7.29
N HIS A 35 -10.93 -16.96 7.50
CA HIS A 35 -9.64 -17.64 7.44
C HIS A 35 -8.55 -16.86 8.16
N ARG A 36 -7.54 -17.56 8.68
CA ARG A 36 -6.36 -16.96 9.32
C ARG A 36 -5.11 -17.74 8.94
N ILE A 37 -4.05 -17.01 8.59
CA ILE A 37 -2.71 -17.57 8.38
C ILE A 37 -1.84 -17.11 9.57
N GLU A 38 -1.23 -18.05 10.23
CA GLU A 38 -0.36 -17.85 11.40
C GLU A 38 1.07 -18.35 11.13
N GLY A 39 1.93 -18.30 12.14
CA GLY A 39 3.33 -18.74 12.02
C GLY A 39 4.21 -17.76 11.27
N LEU A 40 3.84 -16.49 11.28
CA LEU A 40 4.55 -15.36 10.67
C LEU A 40 5.38 -14.62 11.72
N ARG A 41 6.24 -13.71 11.27
CA ARG A 41 7.13 -12.94 12.13
C ARG A 41 6.80 -11.45 12.18
N GLU A 42 6.58 -10.82 11.00
CA GLU A 42 6.21 -9.40 10.89
C GLU A 42 5.75 -9.11 9.45
N VAL A 43 4.45 -9.16 9.22
CA VAL A 43 3.87 -8.88 7.90
C VAL A 43 3.49 -7.40 7.76
N HIS A 44 3.82 -6.80 6.62
CA HIS A 44 3.57 -5.38 6.38
C HIS A 44 2.81 -5.09 5.09
N HIS A 45 3.36 -5.44 3.94
CA HIS A 45 2.81 -5.12 2.64
C HIS A 45 2.50 -6.36 1.83
N LEU A 46 1.64 -6.18 0.86
CA LEU A 46 1.21 -7.20 -0.08
C LEU A 46 0.97 -6.59 -1.46
N VAL A 47 1.08 -7.40 -2.49
CA VAL A 47 0.78 -7.02 -3.87
C VAL A 47 0.19 -8.20 -4.61
N LEU A 48 -0.79 -7.95 -5.47
CA LEU A 48 -1.33 -8.96 -6.39
C LEU A 48 -0.38 -9.14 -7.59
N SER A 49 -0.13 -10.38 -7.98
CA SER A 49 0.66 -10.66 -9.19
C SER A 49 -0.01 -10.07 -10.44
N PRO A 50 0.75 -9.70 -11.49
CA PRO A 50 0.20 -9.09 -12.69
C PRO A 50 -0.85 -9.94 -13.42
N ASP A 51 -0.79 -11.27 -13.26
CA ASP A 51 -1.78 -12.21 -13.80
C ASP A 51 -2.98 -12.46 -12.87
N GLY A 52 -2.99 -11.83 -11.69
CA GLY A 52 -4.07 -11.92 -10.70
C GLY A 52 -4.16 -13.24 -9.93
N LYS A 53 -3.19 -14.15 -10.09
CA LYS A 53 -3.29 -15.50 -9.53
C LYS A 53 -2.69 -15.66 -8.15
N GLU A 54 -1.76 -14.80 -7.78
CA GLU A 54 -1.03 -14.88 -6.53
C GLU A 54 -1.02 -13.55 -5.79
N LEU A 55 -1.26 -13.59 -4.50
CA LEU A 55 -1.07 -12.47 -3.60
C LEU A 55 0.28 -12.67 -2.90
N LEU A 56 1.24 -11.80 -3.19
CA LEU A 56 2.56 -11.80 -2.58
C LEU A 56 2.53 -11.02 -1.28
N ILE A 57 2.96 -11.61 -0.18
CA ILE A 57 2.92 -11.00 1.15
C ILE A 57 4.31 -11.02 1.76
N ALA A 58 4.80 -9.84 2.14
CA ALA A 58 6.12 -9.66 2.73
C ALA A 58 6.11 -9.96 4.24
N ASP A 59 6.88 -10.96 4.69
CA ASP A 59 7.23 -11.17 6.09
C ASP A 59 8.66 -10.67 6.35
N SER A 60 8.74 -9.44 6.84
CA SER A 60 10.01 -8.71 6.99
C SER A 60 10.99 -9.39 7.94
N VAL A 61 10.53 -9.82 9.10
CA VAL A 61 11.37 -10.51 10.10
C VAL A 61 11.54 -11.99 9.77
N GLY A 62 10.54 -12.59 9.13
CA GLY A 62 10.62 -13.95 8.60
C GLY A 62 11.66 -14.08 7.48
N ASN A 63 12.04 -12.98 6.83
CA ASN A 63 12.90 -12.97 5.65
C ASN A 63 12.35 -13.85 4.54
N GLU A 64 11.05 -13.72 4.26
CA GLU A 64 10.38 -14.48 3.22
C GLU A 64 9.23 -13.69 2.58
N ILE A 65 8.83 -14.12 1.41
CA ILE A 65 7.58 -13.76 0.78
C ILE A 65 6.70 -15.00 0.73
N LEU A 66 5.45 -14.85 1.18
CA LEU A 66 4.40 -15.84 1.00
C LEU A 66 3.70 -15.56 -0.33
N PHE A 67 3.45 -16.62 -1.08
CA PHE A 67 2.60 -16.61 -2.27
C PHE A 67 1.28 -17.29 -1.91
N VAL A 68 0.21 -16.55 -1.95
CA VAL A 68 -1.11 -16.98 -1.47
C VAL A 68 -2.10 -16.95 -2.61
N GLU A 69 -2.95 -17.96 -2.74
CA GLU A 69 -4.07 -17.95 -3.66
C GLU A 69 -5.14 -16.97 -3.16
N PRO A 70 -5.46 -15.89 -3.92
CA PRO A 70 -6.35 -14.82 -3.42
C PRO A 70 -7.77 -15.32 -3.09
N ALA A 71 -8.29 -16.28 -3.84
CA ALA A 71 -9.66 -16.77 -3.65
C ALA A 71 -9.82 -17.57 -2.35
N THR A 72 -8.90 -18.49 -2.05
CA THR A 72 -9.00 -19.40 -0.90
C THR A 72 -8.23 -18.93 0.33
N GLY A 73 -7.09 -18.26 0.12
CA GLY A 73 -6.13 -17.94 1.18
C GLY A 73 -5.08 -19.03 1.39
N ALA A 74 -5.05 -20.05 0.53
CA ALA A 74 -4.07 -21.10 0.62
C ALA A 74 -2.65 -20.57 0.35
N VAL A 75 -1.71 -20.88 1.22
CA VAL A 75 -0.29 -20.60 0.97
C VAL A 75 0.24 -21.60 -0.06
N LEU A 76 0.55 -21.10 -1.25
CA LEU A 76 1.02 -21.91 -2.37
C LEU A 76 2.50 -22.28 -2.21
N ARG A 77 3.31 -21.30 -1.80
CA ARG A 77 4.75 -21.45 -1.55
C ARG A 77 5.29 -20.31 -0.70
N ARG A 78 6.51 -20.47 -0.21
CA ARG A 78 7.28 -19.44 0.50
C ARG A 78 8.66 -19.35 -0.13
N GLU A 79 9.16 -18.14 -0.32
CA GLU A 79 10.47 -17.90 -0.88
C GLU A 79 11.31 -17.00 0.02
N ARG A 80 12.57 -17.37 0.24
CA ARG A 80 13.49 -16.61 1.08
C ARG A 80 13.95 -15.33 0.38
N ILE A 81 13.56 -14.21 0.96
CA ILE A 81 13.91 -12.85 0.51
C ILE A 81 14.37 -12.05 1.72
N SER A 82 15.49 -11.35 1.61
CA SER A 82 16.09 -10.62 2.73
C SER A 82 15.26 -9.42 3.16
N ASN A 83 14.62 -9.49 4.33
CA ASN A 83 13.86 -8.42 4.99
C ASN A 83 12.91 -7.65 4.05
N PRO A 84 12.01 -8.32 3.31
CA PRO A 84 11.08 -7.63 2.43
C PRO A 84 10.14 -6.77 3.30
N TYR A 85 10.02 -5.48 2.95
CA TYR A 85 9.12 -4.58 3.66
C TYR A 85 7.98 -4.14 2.75
N HIS A 86 8.29 -3.42 1.67
CA HIS A 86 7.36 -3.09 0.60
C HIS A 86 7.80 -3.78 -0.69
N LEU A 87 6.84 -4.24 -1.45
CA LEU A 87 7.06 -4.92 -2.73
C LEU A 87 6.00 -4.47 -3.72
N ASP A 88 6.42 -4.29 -4.96
CA ASP A 88 5.48 -3.96 -6.03
C ASP A 88 6.06 -4.33 -7.40
N PHE A 89 5.17 -4.58 -8.37
CA PHE A 89 5.54 -4.89 -9.74
C PHE A 89 5.66 -3.64 -10.58
N SER A 90 6.65 -3.64 -11.49
CA SER A 90 6.68 -2.62 -12.55
C SER A 90 5.38 -2.66 -13.37
N PRO A 91 4.88 -1.53 -13.91
CA PRO A 91 3.62 -1.48 -14.66
C PRO A 91 3.53 -2.46 -15.83
N ASP A 92 4.66 -2.82 -16.45
CA ASP A 92 4.74 -3.84 -17.51
C ASP A 92 4.76 -5.28 -16.98
N GLY A 93 4.74 -5.48 -15.67
CA GLY A 93 4.72 -6.77 -14.99
C GLY A 93 6.01 -7.59 -15.09
N ARG A 94 7.12 -7.01 -15.59
CA ARG A 94 8.37 -7.77 -15.82
C ARG A 94 9.30 -7.81 -14.63
N LEU A 95 9.25 -6.81 -13.77
CA LEU A 95 10.13 -6.70 -12.60
C LEU A 95 9.30 -6.66 -11.32
N LEU A 96 9.82 -7.30 -10.28
CA LEU A 96 9.37 -7.14 -8.90
C LEU A 96 10.45 -6.36 -8.16
N VAL A 97 10.09 -5.19 -7.62
CA VAL A 97 10.99 -4.35 -6.83
C VAL A 97 10.62 -4.48 -5.35
N ILE A 98 11.62 -4.69 -4.51
CA ILE A 98 11.44 -4.92 -3.07
C ILE A 98 12.30 -3.92 -2.28
N ALA A 99 11.67 -3.12 -1.45
CA ALA A 99 12.34 -2.28 -0.48
C ALA A 99 12.56 -3.06 0.82
N SER A 100 13.81 -3.14 1.28
CA SER A 100 14.21 -3.83 2.51
C SER A 100 14.59 -2.83 3.58
N LEU A 101 13.62 -2.39 4.36
CA LEU A 101 13.70 -1.26 5.28
C LEU A 101 14.87 -1.36 6.28
N ARG A 102 15.03 -2.52 6.93
CA ARG A 102 16.08 -2.73 7.94
C ARG A 102 17.47 -3.02 7.35
N ARG A 103 17.53 -3.40 6.06
CA ARG A 103 18.79 -3.70 5.37
C ARG A 103 19.35 -2.50 4.62
N GLY A 104 18.55 -1.44 4.46
CA GLY A 104 18.97 -0.27 3.69
C GLY A 104 19.24 -0.60 2.22
N GLN A 105 18.43 -1.49 1.63
CA GLN A 105 18.62 -1.95 0.26
C GLN A 105 17.31 -2.00 -0.51
N VAL A 106 17.42 -1.92 -1.82
CA VAL A 106 16.35 -2.19 -2.78
C VAL A 106 16.81 -3.31 -3.69
N ASP A 107 16.01 -4.35 -3.79
CA ASP A 107 16.27 -5.52 -4.64
C ASP A 107 15.35 -5.50 -5.85
N ILE A 108 15.91 -5.79 -7.03
CA ILE A 108 15.20 -5.90 -8.30
C ILE A 108 15.21 -7.37 -8.71
N TYR A 109 14.04 -7.96 -8.87
CA TYR A 109 13.86 -9.35 -9.29
C TYR A 109 13.18 -9.43 -10.65
N ASP A 110 13.47 -10.51 -11.36
CA ASP A 110 12.64 -10.97 -12.49
C ASP A 110 11.28 -11.43 -11.94
N ALA A 111 10.18 -10.91 -12.47
CA ALA A 111 8.84 -11.22 -11.97
C ALA A 111 8.36 -12.65 -12.27
N LYS A 112 8.92 -13.32 -13.29
CA LYS A 112 8.50 -14.68 -13.70
C LYS A 112 8.94 -15.80 -12.76
N GLY A 113 9.81 -15.51 -11.83
CA GLY A 113 10.31 -16.40 -10.78
C GLY A 113 11.35 -15.61 -10.05
N PRO A 114 11.24 -15.31 -8.75
CA PRO A 114 11.98 -14.24 -8.09
C PRO A 114 13.50 -14.46 -8.10
N ARG A 115 14.07 -14.39 -9.30
CA ARG A 115 15.52 -14.40 -9.53
C ARG A 115 16.03 -12.99 -9.33
N LEU A 116 16.90 -12.79 -8.34
CA LEU A 116 17.54 -11.49 -8.08
C LEU A 116 18.36 -11.08 -9.33
N LEU A 117 18.06 -9.89 -9.84
CA LEU A 117 18.78 -9.25 -10.95
C LEU A 117 19.79 -8.24 -10.46
N GLU A 118 19.43 -7.45 -9.42
CA GLU A 118 20.30 -6.44 -8.86
C GLU A 118 19.93 -6.16 -7.39
N ARG A 119 20.94 -5.81 -6.59
CA ARG A 119 20.80 -5.33 -5.21
C ARG A 119 21.46 -3.98 -5.05
N ILE A 120 20.68 -2.97 -4.76
CA ILE A 120 21.10 -1.57 -4.65
C ILE A 120 21.14 -1.15 -3.18
N ARG A 121 22.28 -0.62 -2.73
CA ARG A 121 22.34 0.05 -1.42
C ARG A 121 21.54 1.35 -1.50
N ALA A 122 20.53 1.50 -0.66
CA ALA A 122 19.50 2.53 -0.81
C ALA A 122 19.45 3.55 0.36
N GLY A 123 20.40 3.50 1.31
CA GLY A 123 20.39 4.40 2.46
C GLY A 123 19.57 3.89 3.64
N ASN A 124 19.13 4.79 4.50
CA ASN A 124 18.50 4.43 5.77
C ASN A 124 16.98 4.28 5.64
N LYS A 125 16.48 3.07 5.82
CA LYS A 125 15.05 2.73 5.78
C LYS A 125 14.37 3.02 4.43
N PRO A 126 14.76 2.37 3.32
CA PRO A 126 13.95 2.38 2.10
C PRO A 126 12.58 1.75 2.40
N SER A 127 11.51 2.43 1.98
CA SER A 127 10.17 2.18 2.50
C SER A 127 9.16 1.85 1.40
N HIS A 128 8.59 2.84 0.71
CA HIS A 128 7.55 2.64 -0.29
C HIS A 128 8.07 2.87 -1.71
N ILE A 129 7.37 2.29 -2.67
CA ILE A 129 7.76 2.24 -4.08
C ILE A 129 6.62 2.82 -4.93
N ALA A 130 6.97 3.61 -5.93
CA ALA A 130 6.12 3.94 -7.06
C ALA A 130 6.91 3.80 -8.35
N PHE A 131 6.22 3.69 -9.48
CA PHE A 131 6.85 3.55 -10.79
C PHE A 131 6.43 4.66 -11.74
N SER A 132 7.30 4.97 -12.71
CA SER A 132 6.89 5.69 -13.90
C SER A 132 5.99 4.78 -14.77
N PRO A 133 5.00 5.34 -15.49
CA PRO A 133 4.06 4.55 -16.30
C PRO A 133 4.70 3.71 -17.40
N ASP A 134 5.87 4.14 -17.88
CA ASP A 134 6.67 3.45 -18.91
C ASP A 134 7.56 2.33 -18.33
N SER A 135 7.46 2.05 -17.03
CA SER A 135 8.27 1.06 -16.31
C SER A 135 9.79 1.34 -16.33
N ARG A 136 10.21 2.54 -16.69
CA ARG A 136 11.63 2.89 -16.74
C ARG A 136 12.21 3.20 -15.36
N PHE A 137 11.45 3.88 -14.51
CA PHE A 137 11.93 4.30 -13.21
C PHE A 137 11.12 3.72 -12.06
N ALA A 138 11.82 3.31 -11.01
CA ALA A 138 11.25 3.09 -9.68
C ALA A 138 11.66 4.26 -8.76
N TYR A 139 10.69 4.77 -8.02
CA TYR A 139 10.88 5.84 -7.04
C TYR A 139 10.67 5.29 -5.64
N ILE A 140 11.67 5.43 -4.79
CA ILE A 140 11.69 4.81 -3.46
C ILE A 140 11.79 5.92 -2.41
N THR A 141 10.89 5.91 -1.42
CA THR A 141 11.05 6.77 -0.24
C THR A 141 12.11 6.21 0.70
N ILE A 142 13.08 7.05 1.07
CA ILE A 142 14.13 6.70 2.03
C ILE A 142 13.79 7.40 3.35
N GLN A 143 13.02 6.70 4.17
CA GLN A 143 12.37 7.25 5.35
C GLN A 143 13.35 7.87 6.36
N GLY A 144 14.48 7.19 6.61
CA GLY A 144 15.47 7.67 7.56
C GLY A 144 16.33 8.84 7.07
N ASP A 145 16.37 9.07 5.75
CA ASP A 145 17.20 10.12 5.13
C ASP A 145 16.36 11.33 4.67
N GLY A 146 15.02 11.22 4.74
CA GLY A 146 14.13 12.30 4.33
C GLY A 146 14.07 12.55 2.82
N THR A 147 14.32 11.52 2.01
CA THR A 147 14.50 11.68 0.57
C THR A 147 13.63 10.72 -0.25
N VAL A 148 13.49 11.03 -1.54
CA VAL A 148 13.07 10.10 -2.60
C VAL A 148 14.28 9.79 -3.46
N MET A 149 14.47 8.51 -3.76
CA MET A 149 15.49 7.98 -4.66
C MET A 149 14.83 7.51 -5.95
N ALA A 150 15.43 7.81 -7.10
CA ALA A 150 15.03 7.24 -8.38
C ALA A 150 16.06 6.22 -8.86
N ILE A 151 15.57 5.06 -9.27
CA ILE A 151 16.34 3.98 -9.86
C ILE A 151 15.91 3.81 -11.32
N ASP A 152 16.86 3.87 -12.27
CA ASP A 152 16.64 3.44 -13.64
C ASP A 152 16.61 1.91 -13.66
N LEU A 153 15.47 1.32 -14.00
CA LEU A 153 15.26 -0.11 -13.96
C LEU A 153 15.94 -0.86 -15.12
N GLN A 154 16.20 -0.19 -16.22
CA GLN A 154 16.94 -0.77 -17.35
C GLN A 154 18.44 -0.86 -17.02
N GLU A 155 19.00 0.23 -16.50
CA GLU A 155 20.41 0.31 -16.11
C GLU A 155 20.66 -0.26 -14.70
N ARG A 156 19.61 -0.46 -13.92
CA ARG A 156 19.62 -1.00 -12.53
C ARG A 156 20.54 -0.21 -11.60
N ARG A 157 20.47 1.11 -11.70
CA ARG A 157 21.28 2.00 -10.86
C ARG A 157 20.51 3.22 -10.41
N ILE A 158 20.97 3.82 -9.32
CA ILE A 158 20.45 5.11 -8.84
C ILE A 158 20.81 6.20 -9.85
N VAL A 159 19.81 6.99 -10.23
CA VAL A 159 20.01 8.14 -11.14
C VAL A 159 19.91 9.48 -10.44
N TRP A 160 19.13 9.58 -9.35
CA TRP A 160 19.09 10.77 -8.50
C TRP A 160 18.48 10.45 -7.12
N GLN A 161 18.67 11.37 -6.19
CA GLN A 161 18.04 11.42 -4.89
C GLN A 161 17.70 12.88 -4.56
N ALA A 162 16.50 13.13 -4.00
CA ALA A 162 16.00 14.46 -3.70
C ALA A 162 15.40 14.52 -2.29
N ASN A 163 15.64 15.61 -1.56
CA ASN A 163 15.04 15.83 -0.25
C ASN A 163 13.55 16.20 -0.39
N VAL A 164 12.69 15.58 0.43
CA VAL A 164 11.24 15.81 0.43
C VAL A 164 10.70 16.14 1.82
N GLY A 165 11.52 16.02 2.86
CA GLY A 165 11.12 16.26 4.24
C GLY A 165 11.27 15.04 5.14
N PRO A 166 11.03 15.17 6.45
CA PRO A 166 11.29 14.12 7.43
C PRO A 166 10.31 12.96 7.31
N GLU A 167 10.85 11.74 7.39
CA GLU A 167 10.11 10.48 7.41
C GLU A 167 9.12 10.31 6.23
N PRO A 168 9.61 10.41 4.95
CA PRO A 168 8.74 10.13 3.80
C PRO A 168 8.27 8.67 3.82
N ALA A 169 6.99 8.44 3.52
CA ALA A 169 6.36 7.13 3.53
C ALA A 169 5.72 6.81 2.18
N GLY A 170 4.39 6.69 2.13
CA GLY A 170 3.67 6.39 0.90
C GLY A 170 4.01 7.33 -0.23
N ILE A 171 4.14 6.79 -1.43
CA ILE A 171 4.50 7.53 -2.64
C ILE A 171 3.58 7.09 -3.79
N LEU A 172 3.11 8.05 -4.57
CA LEU A 172 2.26 7.82 -5.73
C LEU A 172 2.79 8.61 -6.93
N TRP A 173 2.94 7.94 -8.07
CA TRP A 173 3.07 8.63 -9.36
C TRP A 173 1.71 9.14 -9.81
N HIS A 174 1.59 10.42 -10.03
CA HIS A 174 0.37 11.05 -10.48
C HIS A 174 0.65 12.16 -11.48
N ARG A 175 0.24 11.97 -12.74
CA ARG A 175 0.31 13.00 -13.80
C ARG A 175 1.66 13.72 -13.93
N GLY A 176 2.74 12.95 -13.96
CA GLY A 176 4.10 13.47 -14.08
C GLY A 176 4.69 14.03 -12.77
N ARG A 177 4.05 13.81 -11.64
CA ARG A 177 4.52 14.21 -10.31
C ARG A 177 4.56 13.00 -9.38
N LEU A 178 5.37 13.09 -8.34
CA LEU A 178 5.38 12.17 -7.22
C LEU A 178 4.71 12.84 -6.01
N ILE A 179 3.65 12.24 -5.50
CA ILE A 179 2.97 12.69 -4.29
C ILE A 179 3.47 11.82 -3.14
N VAL A 180 4.14 12.43 -2.16
CA VAL A 180 4.87 11.72 -1.10
C VAL A 180 4.33 12.09 0.27
N GLY A 181 3.88 11.13 1.05
CA GLY A 181 3.43 11.33 2.42
C GLY A 181 4.60 11.63 3.35
N ILE A 182 4.55 12.75 4.06
CA ILE A 182 5.61 13.15 4.99
C ILE A 182 5.12 12.91 6.43
N MET A 183 5.44 11.73 6.99
CA MET A 183 4.95 11.33 8.31
C MET A 183 5.40 12.26 9.44
N GLY A 184 6.59 12.84 9.33
CA GLY A 184 7.08 13.83 10.27
C GLY A 184 6.40 15.21 10.16
N ARG A 185 5.38 15.35 9.30
CA ARG A 185 4.65 16.60 9.02
C ARG A 185 3.15 16.33 8.89
N ASP A 186 2.43 17.39 8.44
CA ASP A 186 0.97 17.41 8.26
C ASP A 186 0.51 17.39 6.79
N HIS A 187 1.42 17.05 5.87
CA HIS A 187 1.17 17.19 4.44
C HIS A 187 1.85 16.12 3.60
N PHE A 188 1.38 16.00 2.37
CA PHE A 188 2.07 15.33 1.28
C PHE A 188 2.89 16.37 0.50
N ALA A 189 4.12 16.01 0.13
CA ALA A 189 4.95 16.80 -0.77
C ALA A 189 4.65 16.40 -2.22
N VAL A 190 4.52 17.38 -3.11
CA VAL A 190 4.37 17.17 -4.56
C VAL A 190 5.73 17.45 -5.20
N LEU A 191 6.44 16.38 -5.54
CA LEU A 191 7.79 16.41 -6.10
C LEU A 191 7.73 16.31 -7.63
N ASN A 192 8.40 17.22 -8.32
CA ASN A 192 8.66 17.09 -9.74
C ASN A 192 9.89 16.21 -9.98
N PRO A 193 9.76 15.06 -10.66
CA PRO A 193 10.88 14.13 -10.86
C PRO A 193 11.94 14.64 -11.83
N GLU A 194 11.60 15.61 -12.72
CA GLU A 194 12.55 16.20 -13.68
C GLU A 194 13.44 17.25 -13.00
N THR A 195 12.80 18.21 -12.31
CA THR A 195 13.54 19.26 -11.58
C THR A 195 14.07 18.79 -10.24
N ARG A 196 13.52 17.70 -9.69
CA ARG A 196 13.85 17.11 -8.38
C ARG A 196 13.53 18.04 -7.20
N GLN A 197 12.54 18.90 -7.40
CA GLN A 197 12.12 19.88 -6.40
C GLN A 197 10.67 19.66 -5.96
N VAL A 198 10.40 19.94 -4.69
CA VAL A 198 9.03 20.00 -4.15
C VAL A 198 8.38 21.29 -4.64
N GLU A 199 7.35 21.18 -5.48
CA GLU A 199 6.64 22.31 -6.09
C GLU A 199 5.50 22.82 -5.21
N SER A 200 4.84 21.93 -4.48
CA SER A 200 3.71 22.26 -3.61
C SER A 200 3.49 21.21 -2.52
N THR A 201 2.52 21.47 -1.65
CA THR A 201 2.12 20.54 -0.59
C THR A 201 0.61 20.39 -0.50
N ILE A 202 0.15 19.20 -0.09
CA ILE A 202 -1.26 18.89 0.18
C ILE A 202 -1.43 18.65 1.66
N ARG A 203 -2.10 19.55 2.39
CA ARG A 203 -2.32 19.42 3.84
C ARG A 203 -3.49 18.49 4.13
N VAL A 204 -3.24 17.42 4.87
CA VAL A 204 -4.26 16.42 5.24
C VAL A 204 -4.33 16.19 6.76
N GLY A 205 -3.31 16.61 7.50
CA GLY A 205 -3.18 16.40 8.92
C GLY A 205 -1.90 15.69 9.32
N ARG A 206 -1.53 15.78 10.61
CA ARG A 206 -0.28 15.23 11.15
C ARG A 206 -0.14 13.73 10.92
N GLY A 207 1.06 13.31 10.55
CA GLY A 207 1.34 11.92 10.22
C GLY A 207 0.80 11.54 8.84
N ALA A 208 0.93 12.42 7.84
CA ALA A 208 0.56 12.14 6.45
C ALA A 208 1.31 10.91 5.95
N HIS A 209 0.59 9.83 5.58
CA HIS A 209 1.21 8.52 5.43
C HIS A 209 1.11 7.93 4.02
N THR A 210 -0.06 7.45 3.60
CA THR A 210 -0.24 6.81 2.30
C THR A 210 -1.29 7.52 1.46
N ILE A 211 -1.19 7.40 0.15
CA ILE A 211 -2.12 7.97 -0.82
C ILE A 211 -2.40 6.96 -1.93
N PHE A 212 -3.68 6.81 -2.29
CA PHE A 212 -4.15 5.85 -3.28
C PHE A 212 -5.17 6.51 -4.22
N PRO A 213 -5.13 6.22 -5.52
CA PRO A 213 -6.23 6.57 -6.42
C PRO A 213 -7.43 5.67 -6.15
N SER A 214 -8.64 6.22 -6.26
CA SER A 214 -9.85 5.40 -6.37
C SER A 214 -9.81 4.55 -7.64
N PRO A 215 -10.50 3.40 -7.69
CA PRO A 215 -10.50 2.52 -8.87
C PRO A 215 -10.96 3.20 -10.17
N ASP A 216 -11.84 4.19 -10.06
CA ASP A 216 -12.32 5.00 -11.19
C ASP A 216 -11.43 6.20 -11.52
N GLY A 217 -10.36 6.42 -10.76
CA GLY A 217 -9.41 7.52 -10.93
C GLY A 217 -9.95 8.92 -10.61
N LYS A 218 -11.16 9.05 -10.06
CA LYS A 218 -11.82 10.35 -9.84
C LYS A 218 -11.48 11.00 -8.50
N THR A 219 -10.84 10.26 -7.60
CA THR A 219 -10.46 10.75 -6.28
C THR A 219 -9.12 10.16 -5.87
N LEU A 220 -8.27 10.95 -5.25
CA LEU A 220 -7.12 10.46 -4.49
C LEU A 220 -7.50 10.43 -3.00
N TRP A 221 -7.18 9.33 -2.35
CA TRP A 221 -7.48 9.09 -0.93
C TRP A 221 -6.19 9.05 -0.13
N ALA A 222 -6.06 9.95 0.85
CA ALA A 222 -4.84 10.11 1.64
C ALA A 222 -5.10 9.89 3.13
N THR A 223 -4.19 9.17 3.79
CA THR A 223 -4.28 8.90 5.23
C THR A 223 -3.41 9.82 6.05
N SER A 224 -3.91 10.19 7.25
CA SER A 224 -3.18 10.90 8.29
C SER A 224 -3.27 10.10 9.59
N ARG A 225 -2.20 9.39 9.93
CA ARG A 225 -2.19 8.47 11.09
C ARG A 225 -2.41 9.19 12.41
N VAL A 226 -1.59 10.22 12.68
CA VAL A 226 -1.57 10.90 13.99
C VAL A 226 -2.83 11.69 14.22
N GLN A 227 -3.38 12.31 13.19
CA GLN A 227 -4.61 13.09 13.30
C GLN A 227 -5.86 12.23 13.04
N SER A 228 -5.69 10.94 12.73
CA SER A 228 -6.78 9.97 12.54
C SER A 228 -7.79 10.40 11.48
N ARG A 229 -7.30 10.74 10.29
CA ARG A 229 -8.09 11.25 9.17
C ARG A 229 -7.83 10.52 7.87
N ILE A 230 -8.86 10.52 7.03
CA ILE A 230 -8.76 10.15 5.62
C ILE A 230 -9.28 11.32 4.79
N ALA A 231 -8.49 11.81 3.85
CA ALA A 231 -8.83 12.94 2.99
C ALA A 231 -9.19 12.48 1.58
N GLU A 232 -10.24 13.05 1.01
CA GLU A 232 -10.57 13.02 -0.41
C GLU A 232 -9.91 14.20 -1.11
N ILE A 233 -9.15 13.93 -2.14
CA ILE A 233 -8.37 14.92 -2.88
C ILE A 233 -8.78 14.89 -4.35
N GLU A 234 -9.01 16.06 -4.92
CA GLU A 234 -9.25 16.25 -6.35
C GLU A 234 -8.00 15.89 -7.15
N PRO A 235 -8.05 14.93 -8.09
CA PRO A 235 -6.87 14.50 -8.83
C PRO A 235 -6.24 15.57 -9.73
N ASP A 236 -7.06 16.50 -10.25
CA ASP A 236 -6.57 17.53 -11.19
C ASP A 236 -5.90 18.69 -10.48
N THR A 237 -6.52 19.18 -9.41
CA THR A 237 -6.09 20.38 -8.67
C THR A 237 -5.29 20.08 -7.42
N LEU A 238 -5.29 18.82 -6.97
CA LEU A 238 -4.73 18.36 -5.71
C LEU A 238 -5.32 19.06 -4.47
N GLN A 239 -6.52 19.62 -4.58
CA GLN A 239 -7.22 20.24 -3.47
C GLN A 239 -7.97 19.19 -2.64
N VAL A 240 -7.90 19.32 -1.32
CA VAL A 240 -8.69 18.51 -0.41
C VAL A 240 -10.16 18.91 -0.52
N ARG A 241 -11.00 17.96 -0.93
CA ARG A 241 -12.46 18.14 -1.06
C ARG A 241 -13.20 17.87 0.24
N ARG A 242 -12.78 16.82 0.93
CA ARG A 242 -13.44 16.34 2.15
C ARG A 242 -12.44 15.66 3.08
N ILE A 243 -12.70 15.74 4.37
CA ILE A 243 -11.95 15.02 5.41
C ILE A 243 -12.95 14.18 6.21
N HIS A 244 -12.60 12.90 6.39
CA HIS A 244 -13.32 11.97 7.24
C HIS A 244 -12.51 11.76 8.51
N GLU A 245 -13.15 11.90 9.66
CA GLU A 245 -12.57 11.53 10.96
C GLU A 245 -12.67 10.01 11.12
N VAL A 246 -11.51 9.34 11.18
CA VAL A 246 -11.41 7.87 11.27
C VAL A 246 -10.47 7.51 12.42
N PRO A 247 -10.96 7.48 13.67
CA PRO A 247 -10.14 7.25 14.85
C PRO A 247 -9.42 5.90 14.83
N GLY A 248 -8.15 5.89 15.26
CA GLY A 248 -7.37 4.65 15.38
C GLY A 248 -6.13 4.56 14.51
N GLY A 249 -5.75 5.67 13.86
CA GLY A 249 -4.53 5.76 13.05
C GLY A 249 -4.67 5.04 11.70
N PRO A 250 -5.48 5.60 10.75
CA PRO A 250 -5.65 5.02 9.42
C PRO A 250 -4.30 4.94 8.69
N ASP A 251 -4.02 3.78 8.10
CA ASP A 251 -2.72 3.42 7.58
C ASP A 251 -2.76 3.12 6.07
N CYS A 252 -3.16 1.93 5.67
CA CYS A 252 -3.33 1.54 4.28
C CYS A 252 -4.80 1.49 3.90
N LEU A 253 -5.09 1.72 2.62
CA LEU A 253 -6.44 1.70 2.07
C LEU A 253 -6.57 0.63 0.98
N ALA A 254 -7.78 0.09 0.88
CA ALA A 254 -8.24 -0.70 -0.26
C ALA A 254 -9.69 -0.34 -0.58
N PHE A 255 -10.15 -0.64 -1.79
CA PHE A 255 -11.46 -0.26 -2.27
C PHE A 255 -12.30 -1.49 -2.60
N GLY A 256 -13.54 -1.50 -2.12
CA GLY A 256 -14.54 -2.45 -2.56
C GLY A 256 -15.08 -2.09 -3.95
N PRO A 257 -15.65 -3.05 -4.68
CA PRO A 257 -16.27 -2.80 -5.99
C PRO A 257 -17.53 -1.92 -5.89
N ASP A 258 -18.11 -1.81 -4.70
CA ASP A 258 -19.23 -0.93 -4.36
C ASP A 258 -18.80 0.52 -4.03
N GLY A 259 -17.50 0.82 -4.14
CA GLY A 259 -16.93 2.12 -3.79
C GLY A 259 -16.60 2.29 -2.30
N THR A 260 -16.90 1.30 -1.46
CA THR A 260 -16.52 1.30 -0.03
C THR A 260 -15.01 1.44 0.13
N VAL A 261 -14.56 2.27 1.06
CA VAL A 261 -13.16 2.41 1.42
C VAL A 261 -12.87 1.60 2.69
N TRP A 262 -11.92 0.68 2.59
CA TRP A 262 -11.43 -0.11 3.71
C TRP A 262 -10.09 0.45 4.17
N ALA A 263 -9.98 0.74 5.46
CA ALA A 263 -8.76 1.33 6.04
C ALA A 263 -8.28 0.53 7.24
N THR A 264 -7.01 0.14 7.26
CA THR A 264 -6.41 -0.43 8.47
C THR A 264 -6.21 0.66 9.52
N LEU A 265 -6.59 0.36 10.77
CA LEU A 265 -6.47 1.25 11.91
C LEU A 265 -5.35 0.75 12.84
N ARG A 266 -4.13 1.21 12.56
CA ARG A 266 -2.90 0.65 13.12
C ARG A 266 -2.88 0.58 14.65
N TRP A 267 -3.41 1.60 15.32
CA TRP A 267 -3.38 1.70 16.78
C TRP A 267 -4.61 1.10 17.46
N ALA A 268 -5.71 0.96 16.72
CA ALA A 268 -6.97 0.41 17.24
C ALA A 268 -7.07 -1.12 17.14
N GLY A 269 -6.19 -1.78 16.35
CA GLY A 269 -6.30 -3.21 16.07
C GLY A 269 -7.56 -3.57 15.28
N ARG A 270 -8.01 -2.69 14.41
CA ARG A 270 -9.27 -2.78 13.66
C ARG A 270 -9.05 -2.45 12.18
N ILE A 271 -10.01 -2.83 11.36
CA ILE A 271 -10.20 -2.28 10.04
C ILE A 271 -11.46 -1.43 10.05
N ALA A 272 -11.41 -0.26 9.41
CA ALA A 272 -12.57 0.60 9.20
C ALA A 272 -13.20 0.31 7.83
N ARG A 273 -14.52 0.35 7.79
CA ARG A 273 -15.34 0.47 6.59
C ARG A 273 -15.89 1.89 6.54
N LEU A 274 -15.49 2.65 5.54
CA LEU A 274 -15.99 4.01 5.30
C LEU A 274 -16.87 4.00 4.05
N ASP A 275 -18.08 4.47 4.18
CA ASP A 275 -18.94 4.82 3.05
C ASP A 275 -18.62 6.25 2.59
N PRO A 276 -18.06 6.45 1.38
CA PRO A 276 -17.71 7.80 0.91
C PRO A 276 -18.89 8.74 0.77
N ALA A 277 -20.07 8.23 0.43
CA ALA A 277 -21.26 9.05 0.18
C ALA A 277 -21.81 9.65 1.47
N SER A 278 -22.07 8.80 2.46
CA SER A 278 -22.59 9.22 3.76
C SER A 278 -21.52 9.76 4.71
N GLY A 279 -20.28 9.25 4.59
CA GLY A 279 -19.19 9.47 5.54
C GLY A 279 -19.29 8.58 6.78
N GLU A 280 -20.19 7.61 6.78
CA GLU A 280 -20.35 6.66 7.89
C GLU A 280 -19.14 5.75 8.01
N VAL A 281 -18.65 5.57 9.24
CA VAL A 281 -17.50 4.71 9.56
C VAL A 281 -17.95 3.63 10.54
N SER A 282 -17.80 2.38 10.14
CA SER A 282 -17.93 1.22 11.02
C SER A 282 -16.59 0.49 11.13
N THR A 283 -16.39 -0.35 12.15
CA THR A 283 -15.09 -1.00 12.36
C THR A 283 -15.22 -2.47 12.77
N ILE A 284 -14.27 -3.30 12.33
CA ILE A 284 -14.16 -4.72 12.64
C ILE A 284 -12.83 -4.97 13.34
N ARG A 285 -12.81 -5.77 14.41
CA ARG A 285 -11.57 -6.16 15.09
C ARG A 285 -10.83 -7.20 14.27
N VAL A 286 -9.50 -7.06 14.11
CA VAL A 286 -8.69 -7.94 13.25
C VAL A 286 -7.45 -8.50 13.94
N GLY A 287 -6.76 -7.72 14.76
CA GLY A 287 -5.51 -8.08 15.42
C GLY A 287 -4.70 -6.84 15.75
N ARG A 288 -3.47 -6.98 16.24
CA ARG A 288 -2.66 -5.84 16.66
C ARG A 288 -1.83 -5.25 15.52
N SER A 289 -1.83 -3.93 15.43
CA SER A 289 -1.07 -3.16 14.45
C SER A 289 -1.36 -3.59 13.00
N PRO A 290 -2.64 -3.60 12.54
CA PRO A 290 -2.97 -3.90 11.16
C PRO A 290 -2.32 -2.87 10.23
N HIS A 291 -1.79 -3.35 9.09
CA HIS A 291 -1.05 -2.54 8.13
C HIS A 291 -1.57 -2.75 6.70
N GLY A 292 -1.07 -3.75 5.99
CA GLY A 292 -1.52 -4.04 4.63
C GLY A 292 -2.96 -4.51 4.58
N VAL A 293 -3.68 -4.10 3.53
CA VAL A 293 -5.06 -4.50 3.26
C VAL A 293 -5.24 -4.75 1.76
N PHE A 294 -6.03 -5.79 1.43
CA PHE A 294 -6.38 -6.10 0.05
C PHE A 294 -7.84 -6.58 0.01
N VAL A 295 -8.59 -6.05 -0.93
CA VAL A 295 -9.96 -6.49 -1.21
C VAL A 295 -9.94 -7.39 -2.45
N GLN A 296 -10.32 -8.65 -2.27
CA GLN A 296 -10.48 -9.62 -3.34
C GLN A 296 -11.97 -9.65 -3.74
N PRO A 297 -12.32 -9.11 -4.93
CA PRO A 297 -13.68 -9.23 -5.43
C PRO A 297 -14.04 -10.71 -5.65
N ARG A 298 -15.22 -11.12 -5.18
CA ARG A 298 -15.74 -12.45 -5.53
C ARG A 298 -16.37 -12.37 -6.91
N THR A 299 -15.71 -12.90 -7.90
CA THR A 299 -16.31 -13.13 -9.22
C THR A 299 -17.52 -14.05 -9.09
N ALA A 300 -18.61 -13.71 -9.77
CA ALA A 300 -19.74 -14.63 -9.95
C ALA A 300 -19.23 -15.88 -10.68
N GLN A 301 -19.42 -17.07 -10.07
CA GLN A 301 -19.23 -18.35 -10.75
C GLN A 301 -20.41 -18.62 -11.65
#